data_36da4cd7eb4263dea6b70738c0f054a1
#
_entry.id   36da4cd7eb4263dea6b70738c0f054a1
#
_cell.length_a   1.000
_cell.length_b   1.000
_cell.length_c   1.000
_cell.angle_alpha   90.00
_cell.angle_beta   90.00
_cell.angle_gamma   90.00
#
_symmetry.space_group_name_H-M   'P 1'
#
loop_
_entity.id
_entity.type
_entity.pdbx_description
1 polymer ?
#
loop_
_entity_poly.entity_id
_entity_poly.type
_entity_poly.pdbx_seq_one_letter_code
_entity_poly.pdbx_strand_id
1 'polypeptide(L)'
;MTRIELIQQIREKQSFLCVGLDTDIDKIPTCVKKLVDDKCEDDDDRLSMYIYAFNKLIIDATAPYCVAYKPNLAFYECYGIDGLYAYQRTVAYLKEKYPHHFIIADAKRGDIGNTSKMYAKTFFEGDAQVDALTVAPYMGEDSVTPFLGYEDKWAILLALTSNKGSQDFQLTEDANSERLFEKVLKKSSQWGTSDNMMYVVGATQGRMFEDIRKVVPEHFLLVPGVGAQGGSLQEVCKYGMTKDCGLLVNSSRGIIYASQGEDFADVARQKAKELSEEMAEELKSAGVI
;
A
#
# COMPACT_ATOMS: atom_id res chain seq x y z
N MET A 1 -1.08 3.15 -13.74
CA MET A 1 -1.55 1.74 -14.00
C MET A 1 -3.06 1.69 -13.92
N THR A 2 -3.69 1.16 -14.95
CA THR A 2 -5.15 0.97 -15.00
C THR A 2 -5.62 -0.20 -14.14
N ARG A 3 -6.95 -0.25 -13.87
CA ARG A 3 -7.59 -1.39 -13.18
C ARG A 3 -7.35 -2.71 -13.92
N ILE A 4 -7.45 -2.70 -15.24
CA ILE A 4 -7.28 -3.90 -16.08
C ILE A 4 -5.86 -4.43 -15.98
N GLU A 5 -4.86 -3.56 -16.03
CA GLU A 5 -3.45 -3.93 -15.87
C GLU A 5 -3.17 -4.52 -14.48
N LEU A 6 -3.74 -3.94 -13.42
CA LEU A 6 -3.58 -4.46 -12.05
C LEU A 6 -4.19 -5.87 -11.93
N ILE A 7 -5.41 -6.08 -12.45
CA ILE A 7 -6.08 -7.40 -12.47
C ILE A 7 -5.25 -8.41 -13.26
N GLN A 8 -4.68 -8.00 -14.40
CA GLN A 8 -3.82 -8.86 -15.20
C GLN A 8 -2.58 -9.28 -14.41
N GLN A 9 -1.90 -8.34 -13.73
CA GLN A 9 -0.74 -8.66 -12.89
C GLN A 9 -1.09 -9.63 -11.74
N ILE A 10 -2.25 -9.46 -11.11
CA ILE A 10 -2.75 -10.38 -10.07
C ILE A 10 -2.91 -11.79 -10.64
N ARG A 11 -3.50 -11.94 -11.82
CA ARG A 11 -3.70 -13.23 -12.47
C ARG A 11 -2.41 -13.88 -12.93
N GLU A 12 -1.51 -13.11 -13.54
CA GLU A 12 -0.21 -13.60 -14.03
C GLU A 12 0.68 -14.07 -12.89
N LYS A 13 0.76 -13.30 -11.80
CA LYS A 13 1.58 -13.63 -10.63
C LYS A 13 0.88 -14.54 -9.62
N GLN A 14 -0.42 -14.79 -9.81
CA GLN A 14 -1.26 -15.53 -8.87
C GLN A 14 -1.14 -14.99 -7.44
N SER A 15 -1.05 -13.67 -7.30
CA SER A 15 -0.79 -12.98 -6.05
C SER A 15 -1.46 -11.62 -6.04
N PHE A 16 -1.96 -11.19 -4.89
CA PHE A 16 -2.44 -9.83 -4.64
C PHE A 16 -1.68 -9.20 -3.46
N LEU A 17 -0.42 -9.63 -3.30
CA LEU A 17 0.48 -9.12 -2.28
C LEU A 17 0.97 -7.71 -2.63
N CYS A 18 0.88 -6.82 -1.66
CA CYS A 18 1.53 -5.52 -1.63
C CYS A 18 2.63 -5.55 -0.56
N VAL A 19 3.88 -5.36 -0.96
CA VAL A 19 4.99 -5.29 -0.01
C VAL A 19 5.16 -3.86 0.49
N GLY A 20 5.03 -3.67 1.80
CA GLY A 20 5.26 -2.36 2.42
C GLY A 20 6.75 -2.10 2.63
N LEU A 21 7.19 -0.90 2.24
CA LEU A 21 8.57 -0.43 2.43
C LEU A 21 8.60 0.62 3.56
N ASP A 22 8.29 0.16 4.77
CA ASP A 22 8.29 0.97 6.01
C ASP A 22 9.70 0.93 6.61
N THR A 23 10.67 1.53 5.91
CA THR A 23 12.11 1.33 6.16
C THR A 23 12.61 2.22 7.28
N ASP A 24 12.86 1.60 8.42
CA ASP A 24 13.43 2.18 9.64
C ASP A 24 14.95 1.95 9.62
N ILE A 25 15.73 3.02 9.64
CA ILE A 25 17.21 2.97 9.53
C ILE A 25 17.85 2.13 10.64
N ASP A 26 17.23 2.11 11.83
CA ASP A 26 17.74 1.33 12.96
C ASP A 26 17.57 -0.18 12.76
N LYS A 27 16.70 -0.58 11.83
CA LYS A 27 16.41 -1.98 11.49
C LYS A 27 17.09 -2.45 10.21
N ILE A 28 17.83 -1.59 9.52
CA ILE A 28 18.62 -2.00 8.36
C ILE A 28 19.77 -2.90 8.82
N PRO A 29 19.92 -4.12 8.27
CA PRO A 29 21.00 -5.04 8.61
C PRO A 29 22.39 -4.41 8.46
N THR A 30 23.30 -4.73 9.38
CA THR A 30 24.68 -4.19 9.39
C THR A 30 25.42 -4.49 8.09
N CYS A 31 25.16 -5.63 7.44
CA CYS A 31 25.77 -5.96 6.15
C CYS A 31 25.42 -4.98 5.04
N VAL A 32 24.17 -4.45 5.03
CA VAL A 32 23.74 -3.42 4.07
C VAL A 32 24.46 -2.09 4.35
N LYS A 33 24.56 -1.71 5.62
CA LYS A 33 25.26 -0.47 6.01
C LYS A 33 26.73 -0.54 5.60
N LYS A 34 27.41 -1.64 5.88
CA LYS A 34 28.81 -1.87 5.44
C LYS A 34 28.96 -1.81 3.93
N LEU A 35 28.02 -2.43 3.16
CA LEU A 35 28.05 -2.39 1.70
C LEU A 35 27.99 -0.97 1.14
N VAL A 36 27.27 -0.08 1.81
CA VAL A 36 27.17 1.34 1.45
C VAL A 36 28.44 2.07 1.90
N ASP A 37 28.90 1.87 3.14
CA ASP A 37 30.10 2.52 3.68
C ASP A 37 31.35 2.24 2.83
N ASP A 38 31.48 1.03 2.32
CA ASP A 38 32.59 0.62 1.42
C ASP A 38 32.57 1.30 0.05
N LYS A 39 31.42 1.90 -0.35
CA LYS A 39 31.22 2.48 -1.69
C LYS A 39 30.95 3.99 -1.67
N CYS A 40 30.57 4.53 -0.53
CA CYS A 40 30.17 5.93 -0.40
C CYS A 40 31.32 6.72 0.22
N GLU A 41 31.92 7.59 -0.59
CA GLU A 41 33.01 8.48 -0.14
C GLU A 41 32.44 9.72 0.60
N ASP A 42 31.18 10.07 0.35
CA ASP A 42 30.52 11.26 0.88
C ASP A 42 29.61 10.92 2.07
N ASP A 43 29.82 11.57 3.21
CA ASP A 43 29.01 11.38 4.40
C ASP A 43 27.59 11.95 4.26
N ASP A 44 27.41 12.97 3.43
CA ASP A 44 26.15 13.69 3.28
C ASP A 44 25.05 12.82 2.63
N ASP A 45 25.41 11.88 1.74
CA ASP A 45 24.44 11.00 1.06
C ASP A 45 24.22 9.65 1.76
N ARG A 46 24.96 9.35 2.82
CA ARG A 46 25.04 8.01 3.43
C ARG A 46 23.69 7.51 3.94
N LEU A 47 22.92 8.36 4.62
CA LEU A 47 21.62 7.99 5.16
C LEU A 47 20.65 7.60 4.05
N SER A 48 20.56 8.40 3.00
CA SER A 48 19.70 8.11 1.84
C SER A 48 20.09 6.81 1.16
N MET A 49 21.41 6.53 1.08
CA MET A 49 21.95 5.32 0.49
C MET A 49 21.67 4.06 1.30
N TYR A 50 21.67 4.12 2.65
CA TYR A 50 21.27 2.98 3.48
C TYR A 50 19.83 2.57 3.22
N ILE A 51 18.90 3.53 3.23
CA ILE A 51 17.49 3.28 2.98
C ILE A 51 17.28 2.74 1.57
N TYR A 52 17.87 3.39 0.57
CA TYR A 52 17.74 2.97 -0.83
C TYR A 52 18.33 1.58 -1.09
N ALA A 53 19.54 1.29 -0.59
CA ALA A 53 20.18 0.00 -0.78
C ALA A 53 19.38 -1.13 -0.14
N PHE A 54 18.84 -0.93 1.05
CA PHE A 54 17.97 -1.89 1.70
C PHE A 54 16.69 -2.12 0.88
N ASN A 55 15.98 -1.04 0.50
CA ASN A 55 14.78 -1.15 -0.31
C ASN A 55 15.04 -1.89 -1.63
N LYS A 56 16.13 -1.55 -2.32
CA LYS A 56 16.53 -2.21 -3.57
C LYS A 56 16.68 -3.72 -3.39
N LEU A 57 17.39 -4.18 -2.36
CA LEU A 57 17.60 -5.60 -2.10
C LEU A 57 16.30 -6.33 -1.74
N ILE A 58 15.42 -5.70 -0.97
CA ILE A 58 14.07 -6.22 -0.68
C ILE A 58 13.22 -6.30 -1.95
N ILE A 59 13.22 -5.26 -2.78
CA ILE A 59 12.47 -5.23 -4.05
C ILE A 59 12.96 -6.37 -4.97
N ASP A 60 14.27 -6.49 -5.19
CA ASP A 60 14.85 -7.53 -6.04
C ASP A 60 14.50 -8.95 -5.54
N ALA A 61 14.41 -9.13 -4.23
CA ALA A 61 14.06 -10.41 -3.62
C ALA A 61 12.57 -10.75 -3.74
N THR A 62 11.67 -9.75 -3.66
CA THR A 62 10.23 -9.98 -3.50
C THR A 62 9.39 -9.72 -4.75
N ALA A 63 9.94 -9.03 -5.76
CA ALA A 63 9.21 -8.65 -6.98
C ALA A 63 8.54 -9.81 -7.74
N PRO A 64 9.06 -11.06 -7.77
CA PRO A 64 8.37 -12.17 -8.40
C PRO A 64 7.05 -12.55 -7.71
N TYR A 65 6.88 -12.21 -6.43
CA TYR A 65 5.81 -12.72 -5.56
C TYR A 65 4.77 -11.66 -5.19
N CYS A 66 4.96 -10.40 -5.57
CA CYS A 66 4.01 -9.32 -5.26
C CYS A 66 3.62 -8.55 -6.52
N VAL A 67 2.49 -7.86 -6.46
CA VAL A 67 1.98 -7.01 -7.54
C VAL A 67 2.13 -5.52 -7.23
N ALA A 68 2.40 -5.18 -5.98
CA ALA A 68 2.48 -3.80 -5.54
C ALA A 68 3.57 -3.56 -4.50
N TYR A 69 4.07 -2.33 -4.47
CA TYR A 69 4.94 -1.82 -3.42
C TYR A 69 4.34 -0.56 -2.79
N LYS A 70 4.46 -0.47 -1.47
CA LYS A 70 3.88 0.65 -0.71
C LYS A 70 4.89 1.27 0.25
N PRO A 71 5.75 2.21 -0.21
CA PRO A 71 6.53 3.02 0.70
C PRO A 71 5.61 3.87 1.58
N ASN A 72 5.84 3.84 2.89
CA ASN A 72 5.14 4.64 3.86
C ASN A 72 5.93 5.92 4.14
N LEU A 73 5.40 7.05 3.71
CA LEU A 73 6.12 8.34 3.71
C LEU A 73 6.62 8.75 5.10
N ALA A 74 5.95 8.36 6.18
CA ALA A 74 6.38 8.69 7.53
C ALA A 74 7.81 8.18 7.84
N PHE A 75 8.20 7.02 7.25
CA PHE A 75 9.54 6.44 7.41
C PHE A 75 10.61 7.10 6.54
N TYR A 76 10.22 8.01 5.67
CA TYR A 76 11.12 8.79 4.83
C TYR A 76 11.13 10.26 5.26
N GLU A 77 9.98 10.87 5.47
CA GLU A 77 9.82 12.26 5.88
C GLU A 77 10.49 12.55 7.22
N CYS A 78 10.54 11.57 8.14
CA CYS A 78 11.22 11.74 9.44
C CYS A 78 12.74 11.95 9.33
N TYR A 79 13.33 11.64 8.18
CA TYR A 79 14.74 11.87 7.88
C TYR A 79 14.98 13.10 6.98
N GLY A 80 13.96 13.97 6.81
CA GLY A 80 14.07 15.20 6.04
C GLY A 80 14.40 14.96 4.55
N ILE A 81 15.33 15.74 4.03
CA ILE A 81 15.70 15.71 2.60
C ILE A 81 16.29 14.35 2.21
N ASP A 82 17.14 13.77 3.04
CA ASP A 82 17.79 12.48 2.76
C ASP A 82 16.79 11.33 2.64
N GLY A 83 15.79 11.31 3.54
CA GLY A 83 14.73 10.33 3.45
C GLY A 83 13.86 10.52 2.21
N LEU A 84 13.51 11.75 1.86
CA LEU A 84 12.76 12.05 0.64
C LEU A 84 13.57 11.70 -0.62
N TYR A 85 14.87 11.90 -0.61
CA TYR A 85 15.74 11.51 -1.71
C TYR A 85 15.80 9.97 -1.84
N ALA A 86 15.91 9.24 -0.72
CA ALA A 86 15.82 7.78 -0.71
C ALA A 86 14.48 7.27 -1.26
N TYR A 87 13.37 7.93 -0.90
CA TYR A 87 12.03 7.64 -1.46
C TYR A 87 12.01 7.82 -2.97
N GLN A 88 12.48 8.96 -3.48
CA GLN A 88 12.51 9.25 -4.91
C GLN A 88 13.34 8.21 -5.68
N ARG A 89 14.51 7.85 -5.17
CA ARG A 89 15.38 6.81 -5.77
C ARG A 89 14.70 5.44 -5.75
N THR A 90 14.00 5.10 -4.68
CA THR A 90 13.25 3.83 -4.56
C THR A 90 12.14 3.76 -5.62
N VAL A 91 11.35 4.83 -5.77
CA VAL A 91 10.28 4.90 -6.79
C VAL A 91 10.86 4.84 -8.20
N ALA A 92 11.94 5.59 -8.47
CA ALA A 92 12.62 5.57 -9.77
C ALA A 92 13.14 4.16 -10.12
N TYR A 93 13.74 3.46 -9.14
CA TYR A 93 14.18 2.08 -9.30
C TYR A 93 13.04 1.12 -9.64
N LEU A 94 11.92 1.23 -8.92
CA LEU A 94 10.72 0.42 -9.21
C LEU A 94 10.22 0.65 -10.63
N LYS A 95 10.12 1.90 -11.06
CA LYS A 95 9.66 2.25 -12.41
C LYS A 95 10.60 1.75 -13.51
N GLU A 96 11.91 1.80 -13.28
CA GLU A 96 12.91 1.37 -14.26
C GLU A 96 12.99 -0.16 -14.37
N LYS A 97 13.05 -0.86 -13.23
CA LYS A 97 13.32 -2.31 -13.20
C LYS A 97 12.07 -3.17 -13.13
N TYR A 98 11.01 -2.63 -12.58
CA TYR A 98 9.77 -3.35 -12.29
C TYR A 98 8.53 -2.56 -12.72
N PRO A 99 8.44 -2.11 -13.99
CA PRO A 99 7.42 -1.17 -14.48
C PRO A 99 5.97 -1.70 -14.38
N HIS A 100 5.79 -3.00 -14.17
CA HIS A 100 4.50 -3.64 -14.04
C HIS A 100 4.05 -3.83 -12.57
N HIS A 101 4.75 -3.21 -11.60
CA HIS A 101 4.30 -3.21 -10.21
C HIS A 101 3.53 -1.93 -9.91
N PHE A 102 2.42 -2.07 -9.19
CA PHE A 102 1.61 -0.96 -8.72
C PHE A 102 2.32 -0.26 -7.54
N ILE A 103 2.56 1.04 -7.65
CA ILE A 103 3.30 1.80 -6.64
C ILE A 103 2.33 2.69 -5.87
N ILE A 104 2.26 2.50 -4.55
CA ILE A 104 1.38 3.22 -3.64
C ILE A 104 2.20 4.13 -2.73
N ALA A 105 2.01 5.45 -2.79
CA ALA A 105 2.50 6.34 -1.75
C ALA A 105 1.56 6.31 -0.54
N ASP A 106 2.00 5.72 0.56
CA ASP A 106 1.22 5.72 1.80
C ASP A 106 1.53 6.99 2.61
N ALA A 107 0.91 8.10 2.20
CA ALA A 107 1.17 9.44 2.71
C ALA A 107 0.01 10.03 3.51
N LYS A 108 -1.19 9.46 3.38
CA LYS A 108 -2.41 9.88 4.10
C LYS A 108 -2.64 11.40 4.03
N ARG A 109 -2.52 11.95 2.82
CA ARG A 109 -2.72 13.39 2.58
C ARG A 109 -4.20 13.75 2.69
N GLY A 110 -4.46 14.97 3.08
CA GLY A 110 -5.79 15.55 3.19
C GLY A 110 -5.69 17.04 3.39
N ASP A 111 -6.27 17.79 2.44
CA ASP A 111 -6.39 19.24 2.47
C ASP A 111 -7.46 19.63 1.43
N ILE A 112 -7.79 20.90 1.30
CA ILE A 112 -8.83 21.36 0.40
C ILE A 112 -8.28 22.20 -0.77
N GLY A 113 -9.04 22.25 -1.86
CA GLY A 113 -8.83 23.17 -2.97
C GLY A 113 -7.41 23.09 -3.57
N ASN A 114 -6.74 24.23 -3.64
CA ASN A 114 -5.40 24.34 -4.26
C ASN A 114 -4.33 23.57 -3.49
N THR A 115 -4.41 23.51 -2.16
CA THR A 115 -3.43 22.74 -1.35
C THR A 115 -3.52 21.25 -1.68
N SER A 116 -4.74 20.71 -1.78
CA SER A 116 -4.94 19.32 -2.17
C SER A 116 -4.40 19.03 -3.59
N LYS A 117 -4.57 19.98 -4.53
CA LYS A 117 -3.96 19.88 -5.87
C LYS A 117 -2.44 19.87 -5.83
N MET A 118 -1.80 20.63 -4.93
CA MET A 118 -0.33 20.58 -4.78
C MET A 118 0.13 19.22 -4.26
N TYR A 119 -0.58 18.62 -3.31
CA TYR A 119 -0.32 17.25 -2.89
C TYR A 119 -0.50 16.23 -4.04
N ALA A 120 -1.58 16.34 -4.81
CA ALA A 120 -1.78 15.48 -5.97
C ALA A 120 -0.63 15.61 -6.98
N LYS A 121 -0.23 16.84 -7.28
CA LYS A 121 0.91 17.13 -8.17
C LYS A 121 2.21 16.49 -7.66
N THR A 122 2.49 16.56 -6.36
CA THR A 122 3.69 15.97 -5.75
C THR A 122 3.82 14.47 -6.07
N PHE A 123 2.71 13.73 -6.06
CA PHE A 123 2.73 12.27 -6.18
C PHE A 123 2.38 11.75 -7.57
N PHE A 124 1.70 12.54 -8.40
CA PHE A 124 1.23 12.10 -9.71
C PHE A 124 1.92 12.77 -10.90
N GLU A 125 2.74 13.78 -10.63
CA GLU A 125 3.57 14.46 -11.64
C GLU A 125 5.07 14.36 -11.27
N GLY A 126 5.95 14.67 -12.21
CA GLY A 126 7.40 14.67 -11.98
C GLY A 126 8.04 13.27 -12.00
N ASP A 127 9.28 13.19 -11.48
CA ASP A 127 10.14 12.01 -11.68
C ASP A 127 9.78 10.83 -10.75
N ALA A 128 9.30 11.11 -9.55
CA ALA A 128 8.91 10.10 -8.56
C ALA A 128 7.40 9.86 -8.48
N GLN A 129 6.70 10.02 -9.62
CA GLN A 129 5.26 9.78 -9.69
C GLN A 129 4.91 8.32 -9.39
N VAL A 130 3.83 8.12 -8.65
CA VAL A 130 3.30 6.81 -8.26
C VAL A 130 1.96 6.53 -8.94
N ASP A 131 1.43 5.32 -8.80
CA ASP A 131 0.11 4.95 -9.33
C ASP A 131 -1.01 5.35 -8.38
N ALA A 132 -0.77 5.31 -7.07
CA ALA A 132 -1.80 5.56 -6.07
C ALA A 132 -1.29 6.32 -4.86
N LEU A 133 -2.19 7.04 -4.19
CA LEU A 133 -1.93 7.80 -2.97
C LEU A 133 -3.02 7.52 -1.93
N THR A 134 -2.61 7.27 -0.67
CA THR A 134 -3.58 7.21 0.43
C THR A 134 -4.03 8.60 0.85
N VAL A 135 -5.35 8.77 1.02
CA VAL A 135 -6.01 10.06 1.28
C VAL A 135 -6.98 9.94 2.46
N ALA A 136 -7.04 10.98 3.28
CA ALA A 136 -7.97 11.06 4.41
C ALA A 136 -9.29 11.74 3.98
N PRO A 137 -10.47 11.17 4.33
CA PRO A 137 -11.77 11.68 3.89
C PRO A 137 -12.35 12.77 4.78
N TYR A 138 -11.76 13.07 5.93
CA TYR A 138 -12.41 13.82 7.00
C TYR A 138 -12.88 15.22 6.61
N MET A 139 -12.20 15.88 5.66
CA MET A 139 -12.59 17.20 5.16
C MET A 139 -13.58 17.15 3.98
N GLY A 140 -14.06 15.97 3.59
CA GLY A 140 -15.12 15.82 2.58
C GLY A 140 -14.60 15.76 1.14
N GLU A 141 -15.51 16.03 0.19
CA GLU A 141 -15.30 15.85 -1.25
C GLU A 141 -14.12 16.65 -1.80
N ASP A 142 -14.00 17.89 -1.40
CA ASP A 142 -12.95 18.82 -1.88
C ASP A 142 -11.54 18.37 -1.47
N SER A 143 -11.42 17.47 -0.48
CA SER A 143 -10.14 16.90 -0.08
C SER A 143 -9.74 15.65 -0.88
N VAL A 144 -10.67 15.06 -1.61
CA VAL A 144 -10.48 13.80 -2.34
C VAL A 144 -10.49 14.00 -3.87
N THR A 145 -11.44 14.77 -4.38
CA THR A 145 -11.62 14.96 -5.83
C THR A 145 -10.40 15.51 -6.58
N PRO A 146 -9.52 16.35 -5.99
CA PRO A 146 -8.31 16.78 -6.66
C PRO A 146 -7.35 15.65 -7.06
N PHE A 147 -7.42 14.49 -6.37
CA PHE A 147 -6.61 13.31 -6.69
C PHE A 147 -7.23 12.43 -7.77
N LEU A 148 -8.52 12.59 -8.07
CA LEU A 148 -9.26 11.79 -9.05
C LEU A 148 -9.17 12.35 -10.48
N GLY A 149 -8.59 13.52 -10.66
CA GLY A 149 -8.46 14.19 -11.96
C GLY A 149 -7.28 13.73 -12.81
N TYR A 150 -6.53 12.73 -12.40
CA TYR A 150 -5.35 12.21 -13.09
C TYR A 150 -5.64 10.87 -13.77
N GLU A 151 -5.34 10.76 -15.05
CA GLU A 151 -5.52 9.53 -15.82
C GLU A 151 -4.61 8.42 -15.25
N ASP A 152 -5.14 7.19 -15.14
CA ASP A 152 -4.44 6.00 -14.62
C ASP A 152 -3.84 6.15 -13.21
N LYS A 153 -4.38 7.08 -12.42
CA LYS A 153 -3.99 7.29 -11.03
C LYS A 153 -5.16 6.99 -10.08
N TRP A 154 -4.83 6.66 -8.84
CA TRP A 154 -5.80 6.21 -7.86
C TRP A 154 -5.71 6.97 -6.55
N ALA A 155 -6.86 7.38 -6.01
CA ALA A 155 -6.98 7.77 -4.62
C ALA A 155 -7.37 6.55 -3.77
N ILE A 156 -6.59 6.26 -2.72
CA ILE A 156 -6.91 5.19 -1.76
C ILE A 156 -7.42 5.84 -0.47
N LEU A 157 -8.73 5.79 -0.28
CA LEU A 157 -9.40 6.52 0.80
C LEU A 157 -9.43 5.70 2.09
N LEU A 158 -9.08 6.32 3.23
CA LEU A 158 -9.24 5.68 4.54
C LEU A 158 -10.72 5.47 4.85
N ALA A 159 -11.14 4.24 5.07
CA ALA A 159 -12.50 3.89 5.45
C ALA A 159 -12.56 3.28 6.85
N LEU A 160 -12.13 2.02 7.01
CA LEU A 160 -12.14 1.32 8.28
C LEU A 160 -10.74 0.77 8.58
N THR A 161 -10.10 1.28 9.63
CA THR A 161 -8.72 0.92 9.98
C THR A 161 -8.64 -0.16 11.06
N SER A 162 -7.49 -0.84 11.17
CA SER A 162 -7.31 -1.99 12.08
C SER A 162 -6.93 -1.60 13.52
N ASN A 163 -6.55 -0.34 13.76
CA ASN A 163 -6.10 0.12 15.07
C ASN A 163 -7.27 0.29 16.06
N LYS A 164 -6.98 0.16 17.35
CA LYS A 164 -7.99 0.27 18.42
C LYS A 164 -8.72 1.64 18.38
N GLY A 165 -8.04 2.72 18.06
CA GLY A 165 -8.61 4.07 17.97
C GLY A 165 -9.62 4.26 16.82
N SER A 166 -9.80 3.27 15.93
CA SER A 166 -10.90 3.30 14.94
C SER A 166 -12.27 3.37 15.60
N GLN A 167 -12.40 2.86 16.82
CA GLN A 167 -13.64 2.90 17.60
C GLN A 167 -14.03 4.31 18.04
N ASP A 168 -13.09 5.25 18.12
CA ASP A 168 -13.37 6.61 18.59
C ASP A 168 -14.27 7.38 17.62
N PHE A 169 -14.16 7.10 16.31
CA PHE A 169 -14.91 7.80 15.26
C PHE A 169 -15.52 6.85 14.24
N GLN A 170 -14.77 5.92 13.68
CA GLN A 170 -15.17 5.14 12.51
C GLN A 170 -16.39 4.24 12.76
N LEU A 171 -16.57 3.78 14.00
CA LEU A 171 -17.68 2.91 14.43
C LEU A 171 -18.80 3.69 15.13
N THR A 172 -18.71 5.02 15.25
CA THR A 172 -19.83 5.82 15.79
C THR A 172 -21.04 5.75 14.87
N GLU A 173 -22.22 5.57 15.45
CA GLU A 173 -23.48 5.47 14.72
C GLU A 173 -24.25 6.81 14.74
N ASP A 174 -24.93 7.10 13.65
CA ASP A 174 -25.88 8.19 13.59
C ASP A 174 -27.29 7.76 14.06
N ALA A 175 -28.27 8.65 13.96
CA ALA A 175 -29.66 8.39 14.35
C ALA A 175 -30.34 7.24 13.57
N ASN A 176 -29.77 6.81 12.44
CA ASN A 176 -30.25 5.69 11.63
C ASN A 176 -29.41 4.42 11.84
N SER A 177 -28.57 4.38 12.87
CA SER A 177 -27.61 3.30 13.13
C SER A 177 -26.60 3.08 11.99
N GLU A 178 -26.36 4.10 11.17
CA GLU A 178 -25.31 4.06 10.15
C GLU A 178 -23.98 4.46 10.76
N ARG A 179 -22.96 3.59 10.63
CA ARG A 179 -21.61 3.87 11.15
C ARG A 179 -20.87 4.88 10.27
N LEU A 180 -20.00 5.69 10.88
CA LEU A 180 -19.29 6.74 10.16
C LEU A 180 -18.52 6.19 8.94
N PHE A 181 -17.82 5.05 9.06
CA PHE A 181 -17.09 4.48 7.93
C PHE A 181 -18.02 4.07 6.78
N GLU A 182 -19.24 3.61 7.06
CA GLU A 182 -20.24 3.28 6.02
C GLU A 182 -20.72 4.54 5.30
N LYS A 183 -20.93 5.61 6.05
CA LYS A 183 -21.26 6.92 5.48
C LYS A 183 -20.13 7.45 4.59
N VAL A 184 -18.87 7.29 5.01
CA VAL A 184 -17.69 7.63 4.20
C VAL A 184 -17.71 6.83 2.89
N LEU A 185 -17.89 5.51 2.94
CA LEU A 185 -17.97 4.66 1.75
C LEU A 185 -19.09 5.08 0.80
N LYS A 186 -20.33 5.19 1.33
CA LYS A 186 -21.51 5.57 0.53
C LYS A 186 -21.38 6.94 -0.12
N LYS A 187 -20.82 7.90 0.62
CA LYS A 187 -20.68 9.26 0.10
C LYS A 187 -19.55 9.34 -0.92
N SER A 188 -18.39 8.80 -0.60
CA SER A 188 -17.20 8.90 -1.47
C SER A 188 -17.29 8.05 -2.74
N SER A 189 -18.05 6.96 -2.75
CA SER A 189 -18.30 6.18 -3.98
C SER A 189 -19.05 6.96 -5.06
N GLN A 190 -19.59 8.13 -4.73
CA GLN A 190 -20.20 9.06 -5.68
C GLN A 190 -19.18 10.05 -6.29
N TRP A 191 -17.96 10.15 -5.73
CA TRP A 191 -16.92 11.09 -6.18
C TRP A 191 -15.97 10.50 -7.21
N GLY A 192 -15.79 9.19 -7.17
CA GLY A 192 -14.92 8.42 -8.06
C GLY A 192 -15.58 7.13 -8.51
N THR A 193 -14.81 6.30 -9.20
CA THR A 193 -15.24 5.00 -9.74
C THR A 193 -14.34 3.88 -9.22
N SER A 194 -14.70 2.64 -9.49
CA SER A 194 -13.85 1.48 -9.21
C SER A 194 -12.53 1.47 -10.00
N ASP A 195 -12.35 2.40 -10.96
CA ASP A 195 -11.17 2.50 -11.81
C ASP A 195 -10.14 3.53 -11.30
N ASN A 196 -10.55 4.44 -10.40
CA ASN A 196 -9.68 5.49 -9.87
C ASN A 196 -9.76 5.67 -8.35
N MET A 197 -10.58 4.85 -7.66
CA MET A 197 -10.72 4.92 -6.20
C MET A 197 -10.64 3.53 -5.57
N MET A 198 -9.86 3.42 -4.51
CA MET A 198 -9.76 2.26 -3.62
C MET A 198 -10.05 2.69 -2.18
N TYR A 199 -10.20 1.72 -1.27
CA TYR A 199 -10.40 1.99 0.14
C TYR A 199 -9.45 1.20 1.02
N VAL A 200 -8.97 1.82 2.11
CA VAL A 200 -8.24 1.13 3.16
C VAL A 200 -9.24 0.46 4.10
N VAL A 201 -9.12 -0.87 4.24
CA VAL A 201 -9.90 -1.67 5.18
C VAL A 201 -8.96 -2.62 5.92
N GLY A 202 -8.88 -2.48 7.25
CA GLY A 202 -7.99 -3.28 8.08
C GLY A 202 -8.38 -4.77 8.11
N ALA A 203 -7.39 -5.67 8.03
CA ALA A 203 -7.59 -7.12 8.00
C ALA A 203 -8.26 -7.69 9.26
N THR A 204 -8.20 -6.97 10.39
CA THR A 204 -8.83 -7.38 11.66
C THR A 204 -10.34 -7.17 11.68
N GLN A 205 -10.92 -6.61 10.63
CA GLN A 205 -12.35 -6.27 10.55
C GLN A 205 -13.22 -7.40 9.98
N GLY A 206 -12.64 -8.57 9.67
CA GLY A 206 -13.32 -9.82 9.36
C GLY A 206 -14.64 -9.69 8.58
N ARG A 207 -15.77 -9.99 9.24
CA ARG A 207 -17.11 -9.96 8.63
C ARG A 207 -17.57 -8.59 8.13
N MET A 208 -16.96 -7.48 8.58
CA MET A 208 -17.33 -6.15 8.08
C MET A 208 -17.01 -5.96 6.60
N PHE A 209 -16.11 -6.79 6.03
CA PHE A 209 -15.89 -6.82 4.58
C PHE A 209 -17.18 -7.13 3.80
N GLU A 210 -18.07 -7.95 4.34
CA GLU A 210 -19.35 -8.27 3.72
C GLU A 210 -20.26 -7.03 3.63
N ASP A 211 -20.32 -6.21 4.66
CA ASP A 211 -21.08 -4.96 4.65
C ASP A 211 -20.44 -3.92 3.74
N ILE A 212 -19.10 -3.84 3.73
CA ILE A 212 -18.34 -2.96 2.85
C ILE A 212 -18.62 -3.31 1.38
N ARG A 213 -18.64 -4.60 1.04
CA ARG A 213 -18.92 -5.06 -0.34
C ARG A 213 -20.34 -4.75 -0.83
N LYS A 214 -21.32 -4.64 0.06
CA LYS A 214 -22.67 -4.16 -0.30
C LYS A 214 -22.66 -2.72 -0.80
N VAL A 215 -21.74 -1.89 -0.30
CA VAL A 215 -21.62 -0.48 -0.66
C VAL A 215 -20.67 -0.26 -1.84
N VAL A 216 -19.52 -0.95 -1.84
CA VAL A 216 -18.46 -0.81 -2.85
C VAL A 216 -18.09 -2.17 -3.45
N PRO A 217 -19.00 -2.78 -4.24
CA PRO A 217 -18.89 -4.16 -4.69
C PRO A 217 -17.69 -4.43 -5.61
N GLU A 218 -17.23 -3.44 -6.36
CA GLU A 218 -16.18 -3.59 -7.38
C GLU A 218 -14.86 -2.91 -7.06
N HIS A 219 -14.84 -2.00 -6.05
CA HIS A 219 -13.64 -1.25 -5.70
C HIS A 219 -12.56 -2.17 -5.12
N PHE A 220 -11.31 -1.90 -5.44
CA PHE A 220 -10.20 -2.53 -4.74
C PHE A 220 -10.14 -2.07 -3.28
N LEU A 221 -9.76 -2.99 -2.40
CA LEU A 221 -9.51 -2.71 -0.98
C LEU A 221 -8.02 -2.93 -0.70
N LEU A 222 -7.35 -1.91 -0.18
CA LEU A 222 -6.02 -2.04 0.40
C LEU A 222 -6.18 -2.53 1.84
N VAL A 223 -5.65 -3.71 2.12
CA VAL A 223 -5.90 -4.43 3.37
C VAL A 223 -4.60 -4.59 4.17
N PRO A 224 -4.27 -3.65 5.06
CA PRO A 224 -3.15 -3.80 5.99
C PRO A 224 -3.52 -4.70 7.18
N GLY A 225 -2.51 -5.34 7.77
CA GLY A 225 -2.63 -6.01 9.06
C GLY A 225 -2.84 -7.52 9.01
N VAL A 226 -2.75 -8.16 7.86
CA VAL A 226 -2.72 -9.63 7.76
C VAL A 226 -1.46 -10.16 8.45
N GLY A 227 -1.63 -11.21 9.25
CA GLY A 227 -0.56 -11.83 10.04
C GLY A 227 -0.07 -10.96 11.18
N ALA A 228 0.73 -9.95 10.93
CA ALA A 228 1.42 -9.14 11.94
C ALA A 228 0.52 -8.39 12.94
N GLN A 229 -0.75 -8.14 12.59
CA GLN A 229 -1.75 -7.50 13.46
C GLN A 229 -2.90 -8.47 13.83
N GLY A 230 -2.75 -9.77 13.51
CA GLY A 230 -3.73 -10.81 13.84
C GLY A 230 -4.88 -10.95 12.83
N GLY A 231 -4.83 -10.26 11.69
CA GLY A 231 -5.81 -10.45 10.60
C GLY A 231 -5.58 -11.77 9.87
N SER A 232 -6.67 -12.49 9.54
CA SER A 232 -6.66 -13.73 8.77
C SER A 232 -6.80 -13.43 7.28
N LEU A 233 -5.88 -13.97 6.45
CA LEU A 233 -5.98 -13.89 4.99
C LEU A 233 -7.26 -14.56 4.50
N GLN A 234 -7.59 -15.74 5.03
CA GLN A 234 -8.75 -16.53 4.66
C GLN A 234 -10.08 -15.79 4.93
N GLU A 235 -10.18 -15.10 6.09
CA GLU A 235 -11.37 -14.29 6.39
C GLU A 235 -11.50 -13.09 5.46
N VAL A 236 -10.39 -12.39 5.18
CA VAL A 236 -10.35 -11.28 4.22
C VAL A 236 -10.79 -11.75 2.85
N CYS A 237 -10.30 -12.88 2.37
CA CYS A 237 -10.68 -13.46 1.08
C CYS A 237 -12.15 -13.89 1.06
N LYS A 238 -12.59 -14.62 2.08
CA LYS A 238 -13.96 -15.14 2.18
C LYS A 238 -15.02 -14.04 2.07
N TYR A 239 -14.80 -12.88 2.70
CA TYR A 239 -15.80 -11.81 2.78
C TYR A 239 -15.50 -10.62 1.87
N GLY A 240 -14.25 -10.47 1.43
CA GLY A 240 -13.79 -9.30 0.69
C GLY A 240 -13.45 -9.54 -0.78
N MET A 241 -13.21 -10.79 -1.21
CA MET A 241 -12.82 -11.08 -2.59
C MET A 241 -13.97 -10.89 -3.56
N THR A 242 -13.66 -10.40 -4.76
CA THR A 242 -14.60 -10.23 -5.87
C THR A 242 -14.18 -11.11 -7.05
N LYS A 243 -15.00 -11.16 -8.13
CA LYS A 243 -14.67 -11.86 -9.38
C LYS A 243 -13.33 -11.42 -10.01
N ASP A 244 -12.89 -10.19 -9.70
CA ASP A 244 -11.64 -9.59 -10.18
C ASP A 244 -10.57 -9.53 -9.08
N CYS A 245 -10.64 -10.37 -8.07
CA CYS A 245 -9.92 -10.30 -6.82
C CYS A 245 -10.40 -9.14 -5.92
N GLY A 246 -10.21 -7.87 -6.33
CA GLY A 246 -10.65 -6.68 -5.62
C GLY A 246 -9.89 -6.41 -4.30
N LEU A 247 -8.78 -7.08 -4.05
CA LEU A 247 -7.97 -6.98 -2.84
C LEU A 247 -6.51 -6.69 -3.18
N LEU A 248 -5.86 -5.85 -2.36
CA LEU A 248 -4.42 -5.72 -2.24
C LEU A 248 -4.05 -5.89 -0.76
N VAL A 249 -3.49 -7.03 -0.39
CA VAL A 249 -3.10 -7.30 0.99
C VAL A 249 -1.69 -6.79 1.24
N ASN A 250 -1.57 -5.85 2.19
CA ASN A 250 -0.27 -5.26 2.53
C ASN A 250 0.41 -6.00 3.68
N SER A 251 1.62 -6.49 3.43
CA SER A 251 2.54 -7.00 4.44
C SER A 251 3.85 -6.22 4.41
N SER A 252 4.29 -5.68 5.54
CA SER A 252 5.53 -4.91 5.69
C SER A 252 6.51 -5.67 6.58
N ARG A 253 6.43 -5.49 7.89
CA ARG A 253 7.39 -5.99 8.89
C ARG A 253 7.62 -7.49 8.83
N GLY A 254 6.58 -8.28 8.53
CA GLY A 254 6.66 -9.74 8.41
C GLY A 254 7.49 -10.21 7.21
N ILE A 255 7.77 -9.32 6.26
CA ILE A 255 8.61 -9.59 5.08
C ILE A 255 9.96 -8.89 5.24
N ILE A 256 9.96 -7.54 5.31
CA ILE A 256 11.21 -6.78 5.19
C ILE A 256 12.13 -6.88 6.42
N TYR A 257 11.60 -7.29 7.57
CA TYR A 257 12.35 -7.49 8.83
C TYR A 257 12.27 -8.92 9.36
N ALA A 258 11.98 -9.88 8.48
CA ALA A 258 11.90 -11.30 8.87
C ALA A 258 13.25 -11.89 9.32
N SER A 259 14.37 -11.31 8.87
CA SER A 259 15.73 -11.57 9.37
C SER A 259 16.50 -10.26 9.51
N GLN A 260 17.49 -10.24 10.41
CA GLN A 260 18.46 -9.15 10.61
C GLN A 260 19.89 -9.59 10.20
N GLY A 261 20.04 -10.82 9.73
CA GLY A 261 21.30 -11.40 9.27
C GLY A 261 21.67 -11.04 7.84
N GLU A 262 22.75 -11.61 7.35
CA GLU A 262 23.19 -11.46 5.95
C GLU A 262 22.20 -12.09 4.97
N ASP A 263 21.36 -13.01 5.44
CA ASP A 263 20.31 -13.72 4.72
C ASP A 263 18.98 -12.95 4.61
N PHE A 264 18.92 -11.70 5.09
CA PHE A 264 17.67 -10.95 5.23
C PHE A 264 16.85 -10.88 3.92
N ALA A 265 17.52 -10.73 2.77
CA ALA A 265 16.86 -10.65 1.47
C ALA A 265 16.30 -12.02 1.04
N ASP A 266 17.02 -13.11 1.32
CA ASP A 266 16.56 -14.47 1.02
C ASP A 266 15.37 -14.87 1.92
N VAL A 267 15.43 -14.50 3.20
CA VAL A 267 14.29 -14.71 4.14
C VAL A 267 13.10 -13.87 3.73
N ALA A 268 13.28 -12.60 3.32
CA ALA A 268 12.20 -11.76 2.79
C ALA A 268 11.57 -12.38 1.53
N ARG A 269 12.41 -12.91 0.61
CA ARG A 269 11.94 -13.69 -0.56
C ARG A 269 11.07 -14.85 -0.15
N GLN A 270 11.54 -15.66 0.80
CA GLN A 270 10.80 -16.81 1.28
C GLN A 270 9.45 -16.43 1.89
N LYS A 271 9.40 -15.36 2.72
CA LYS A 271 8.15 -14.85 3.32
C LYS A 271 7.17 -14.31 2.29
N ALA A 272 7.65 -13.58 1.29
CA ALA A 272 6.80 -13.10 0.20
C ALA A 272 6.25 -14.27 -0.64
N LYS A 273 7.08 -15.30 -0.90
CA LYS A 273 6.70 -16.51 -1.61
C LYS A 273 5.62 -17.29 -0.86
N GLU A 274 5.83 -17.59 0.41
CA GLU A 274 4.85 -18.29 1.28
C GLU A 274 3.48 -17.61 1.22
N LEU A 275 3.44 -16.29 1.41
CA LEU A 275 2.20 -15.53 1.38
C LEU A 275 1.57 -15.48 -0.02
N SER A 276 2.39 -15.40 -1.07
CA SER A 276 1.91 -15.48 -2.46
C SER A 276 1.29 -16.84 -2.79
N GLU A 277 1.87 -17.94 -2.31
CA GLU A 277 1.34 -19.29 -2.48
C GLU A 277 -0.02 -19.46 -1.77
N GLU A 278 -0.17 -18.95 -0.54
CA GLU A 278 -1.48 -18.89 0.14
C GLU A 278 -2.51 -18.08 -0.67
N MET A 279 -2.11 -16.93 -1.21
CA MET A 279 -2.97 -16.10 -2.06
C MET A 279 -3.38 -16.79 -3.35
N ALA A 280 -2.50 -17.60 -3.96
CA ALA A 280 -2.82 -18.36 -5.15
C ALA A 280 -3.94 -19.40 -4.90
N GLU A 281 -3.92 -20.05 -3.74
CA GLU A 281 -4.99 -20.98 -3.36
C GLU A 281 -6.35 -20.27 -3.14
N GLU A 282 -6.30 -19.09 -2.52
CA GLU A 282 -7.52 -18.28 -2.34
C GLU A 282 -8.09 -17.79 -3.69
N LEU A 283 -7.23 -17.34 -4.62
CA LEU A 283 -7.65 -16.93 -5.97
C LEU A 283 -8.31 -18.09 -6.75
N LYS A 284 -7.73 -19.30 -6.68
CA LYS A 284 -8.30 -20.52 -7.30
C LYS A 284 -9.65 -20.87 -6.66
N SER A 285 -9.72 -20.86 -5.32
CA SER A 285 -10.93 -21.19 -4.58
C SER A 285 -12.10 -20.25 -4.91
N ALA A 286 -11.78 -18.97 -5.18
CA ALA A 286 -12.74 -17.95 -5.58
C ALA A 286 -13.05 -17.93 -7.10
N GLY A 287 -12.38 -18.73 -7.91
CA GLY A 287 -12.56 -18.77 -9.37
C GLY A 287 -12.06 -17.51 -10.10
N VAL A 288 -11.06 -16.81 -9.53
CA VAL A 288 -10.44 -15.64 -10.17
C VAL A 288 -9.39 -16.05 -11.19
N ILE A 289 -8.74 -17.21 -10.93
CA ILE A 289 -7.76 -17.88 -11.80
C ILE A 289 -8.08 -19.34 -11.98
#